data_cb87e56d1b3f40c0cac99c5f199a5267
#
_entry.id   cb87e56d1b3f40c0cac99c5f199a5267
#
_cell.length_a   1.000
_cell.length_b   1.000
_cell.length_c   1.000
_cell.angle_alpha   90.00
_cell.angle_beta   90.00
_cell.angle_gamma   90.00
#
_symmetry.space_group_name_H-M   'P 1'
#
loop_
_entity.id
_entity.type
_entity.pdbx_description
1 polymer ?
#
loop_
_entity_poly.entity_id
_entity_poly.type
_entity_poly.pdbx_seq_one_letter_code
_entity_poly.pdbx_strand_id
1 'polypeptide(L)'
;MGFMNQMKNTLNEDFNESYTENGALGYRTTGKHLLDLNFKVASLRKADAETIISGFDKAFSEDHIHALKWLFYLRDAREGLGERRSFRIIMSHLANVEPEISKVLIGLIAEYGRYDDLLSLVGTECEKNALEVIKNQLMKDLEEKKANKPVSLLAKWMPSCNATSYKTKENATVVRKYLGFTERQYRKILSGLREYIDVVERKMSAKKWGEINYEAVPSKANLIYNNAFLKNDEERRREYLDKLEKGEAKINSSTNFPHDIVHSYLKGRSYYRSNIKEDKALEALWKALPDTVQGDGNTLVVRDGSGSMMCSVDPNSSITALEVATALAIYFSERCSGEFKDNFITFSSRPELIDLSACSSLAEKIRRCYAENDCSNTDMPYLWRYYNSVFRWWKRIIILQKH
;
A
#
# COMPACT_ATOMS: atom_id res chain seq x y z
N MET A 1 12.03 -45.64 -0.01
CA MET A 1 12.25 -44.82 1.20
C MET A 1 12.21 -45.73 2.40
N GLY A 2 13.20 -45.65 3.33
CA GLY A 2 13.23 -46.53 4.52
C GLY A 2 12.14 -46.15 5.52
N PHE A 3 11.63 -47.12 6.28
CA PHE A 3 10.61 -46.98 7.31
C PHE A 3 10.85 -45.76 8.26
N MET A 4 12.06 -45.55 8.70
CA MET A 4 12.43 -44.41 9.57
C MET A 4 12.26 -43.05 8.92
N ASN A 5 12.48 -42.93 7.60
CA ASN A 5 12.24 -41.67 6.87
C ASN A 5 10.73 -41.44 6.70
N GLN A 6 9.97 -42.47 6.48
CA GLN A 6 8.51 -42.40 6.37
C GLN A 6 7.89 -41.98 7.72
N MET A 7 8.35 -42.59 8.82
CA MET A 7 7.90 -42.23 10.17
C MET A 7 8.28 -40.78 10.56
N LYS A 8 9.51 -40.32 10.22
CA LYS A 8 9.92 -38.94 10.43
C LYS A 8 9.08 -37.97 9.62
N ASN A 9 8.74 -38.31 8.37
CA ASN A 9 7.89 -37.46 7.54
C ASN A 9 6.48 -37.36 8.13
N THR A 10 5.85 -38.47 8.51
CA THR A 10 4.54 -38.47 9.17
C THR A 10 4.54 -37.66 10.46
N LEU A 11 5.53 -37.82 11.32
CA LEU A 11 5.66 -37.02 12.55
C LEU A 11 5.82 -35.52 12.25
N ASN A 12 6.58 -35.17 11.22
CA ASN A 12 6.75 -33.76 10.81
C ASN A 12 5.46 -33.19 10.23
N GLU A 13 4.68 -33.98 9.48
CA GLU A 13 3.37 -33.61 8.96
C GLU A 13 2.40 -33.33 10.13
N ASP A 14 2.28 -34.21 11.10
CA ASP A 14 1.45 -34.06 12.30
C ASP A 14 1.82 -32.79 13.11
N PHE A 15 3.12 -32.49 13.26
CA PHE A 15 3.58 -31.27 13.94
C PHE A 15 3.29 -29.99 13.17
N ASN A 16 3.19 -30.07 11.85
CA ASN A 16 2.92 -28.91 10.98
C ASN A 16 1.42 -28.62 10.84
N GLU A 17 0.56 -29.59 11.12
CA GLU A 17 -0.87 -29.39 11.04
C GLU A 17 -1.38 -28.42 12.11
N SER A 18 -2.36 -27.62 11.73
CA SER A 18 -3.12 -26.74 12.62
C SER A 18 -4.56 -26.67 12.12
N TYR A 19 -5.45 -26.23 12.99
CA TYR A 19 -6.85 -26.03 12.60
C TYR A 19 -7.21 -24.56 12.71
N THR A 20 -7.95 -24.05 11.73
CA THR A 20 -8.54 -22.72 11.78
C THR A 20 -9.65 -22.67 12.83
N GLU A 21 -10.11 -21.48 13.20
CA GLU A 21 -11.25 -21.31 14.12
C GLU A 21 -12.50 -22.06 13.66
N ASN A 22 -12.67 -22.26 12.35
CA ASN A 22 -13.78 -22.99 11.75
C ASN A 22 -13.48 -24.50 11.54
N GLY A 23 -12.39 -25.02 12.10
CA GLY A 23 -12.03 -26.43 12.04
C GLY A 23 -11.44 -26.90 10.71
N ALA A 24 -11.08 -26.00 9.80
CA ALA A 24 -10.40 -26.38 8.55
C ALA A 24 -8.93 -26.69 8.82
N LEU A 25 -8.41 -27.73 8.17
CA LEU A 25 -7.00 -28.08 8.23
C LEU A 25 -6.14 -26.97 7.63
N GLY A 26 -5.15 -26.53 8.37
CA GLY A 26 -4.13 -25.56 7.96
C GLY A 26 -2.73 -26.07 8.31
N TYR A 27 -1.72 -25.28 7.93
CA TYR A 27 -0.33 -25.60 8.23
C TYR A 27 0.35 -24.43 8.94
N ARG A 28 1.22 -24.74 9.91
CA ARG A 28 1.97 -23.73 10.69
C ARG A 28 3.12 -23.14 9.91
N THR A 29 3.69 -23.88 8.99
CA THR A 29 4.80 -23.46 8.12
C THR A 29 4.68 -24.10 6.74
N THR A 30 5.16 -23.40 5.73
CA THR A 30 5.29 -23.92 4.36
C THR A 30 6.53 -24.80 4.19
N GLY A 31 7.37 -24.91 5.23
CA GLY A 31 8.69 -25.53 5.15
C GLY A 31 9.75 -24.64 4.50
N LYS A 32 9.41 -23.37 4.20
CA LYS A 32 10.30 -22.36 3.60
C LYS A 32 10.20 -21.06 4.38
N HIS A 33 11.30 -20.66 5.02
CA HIS A 33 11.32 -19.48 5.90
C HIS A 33 10.97 -18.20 5.18
N LEU A 34 11.40 -18.03 3.93
CA LEU A 34 11.09 -16.83 3.14
C LEU A 34 9.60 -16.75 2.79
N LEU A 35 8.97 -17.87 2.46
CA LEU A 35 7.52 -17.92 2.19
C LEU A 35 6.72 -17.64 3.46
N ASP A 36 7.10 -18.27 4.57
CA ASP A 36 6.47 -18.03 5.87
C ASP A 36 6.56 -16.56 6.30
N LEU A 37 7.73 -15.94 6.08
CA LEU A 37 7.96 -14.53 6.35
C LEU A 37 7.05 -13.65 5.48
N ASN A 38 6.92 -13.98 4.19
CA ASN A 38 6.06 -13.24 3.26
C ASN A 38 4.58 -13.32 3.66
N PHE A 39 4.08 -14.49 4.04
CA PHE A 39 2.70 -14.63 4.51
C PHE A 39 2.43 -13.89 5.83
N LYS A 40 3.45 -13.70 6.67
CA LYS A 40 3.35 -13.00 7.95
C LYS A 40 3.49 -11.47 7.86
N VAL A 41 3.73 -10.89 6.69
CA VAL A 41 4.03 -9.44 6.55
C VAL A 41 3.00 -8.57 7.26
N ALA A 42 1.71 -8.86 7.12
CA ALA A 42 0.66 -8.07 7.78
C ALA A 42 0.78 -8.11 9.32
N SER A 43 1.08 -9.29 9.90
CA SER A 43 1.27 -9.44 11.34
C SER A 43 2.55 -8.77 11.85
N LEU A 44 3.59 -8.68 11.00
CA LEU A 44 4.85 -8.02 11.34
C LEU A 44 4.72 -6.50 11.55
N ARG A 45 3.66 -5.87 11.06
CA ARG A 45 3.45 -4.43 11.25
C ARG A 45 3.44 -4.00 12.71
N LYS A 46 2.98 -4.86 13.62
CA LYS A 46 2.94 -4.64 15.06
C LYS A 46 3.94 -5.44 15.85
N ALA A 47 4.60 -6.40 15.24
CA ALA A 47 5.59 -7.21 15.91
C ALA A 47 6.74 -6.33 16.46
N ASP A 48 7.38 -6.78 17.53
CA ASP A 48 8.61 -6.18 18.03
C ASP A 48 9.75 -6.36 17.02
N ALA A 49 10.84 -5.64 17.23
CA ALA A 49 11.98 -5.67 16.32
C ALA A 49 12.65 -7.05 16.30
N GLU A 50 12.69 -7.74 17.42
CA GLU A 50 13.33 -9.06 17.56
C GLU A 50 12.59 -10.11 16.72
N THR A 51 11.26 -10.14 16.77
CA THR A 51 10.41 -11.01 15.94
C THR A 51 10.63 -10.77 14.44
N ILE A 52 10.71 -9.49 14.01
CA ILE A 52 10.95 -9.14 12.61
C ILE A 52 12.34 -9.60 12.17
N ILE A 53 13.37 -9.32 12.96
CA ILE A 53 14.76 -9.68 12.70
C ILE A 53 14.92 -11.20 12.65
N SER A 54 14.43 -11.92 13.65
CA SER A 54 14.51 -13.39 13.70
C SER A 54 13.84 -14.05 12.49
N GLY A 55 12.68 -13.52 12.05
CA GLY A 55 12.03 -13.99 10.84
C GLY A 55 12.88 -13.79 9.59
N PHE A 56 13.49 -12.62 9.46
CA PHE A 56 14.36 -12.30 8.34
C PHE A 56 15.67 -13.12 8.36
N ASP A 57 16.32 -13.26 9.51
CA ASP A 57 17.58 -14.02 9.64
C ASP A 57 17.41 -15.48 9.24
N LYS A 58 16.27 -16.11 9.57
CA LYS A 58 15.95 -17.47 9.12
C LYS A 58 15.83 -17.55 7.59
N ALA A 59 15.11 -16.59 6.98
CA ALA A 59 14.98 -16.52 5.53
C ALA A 59 16.32 -16.19 4.85
N PHE A 60 17.13 -15.32 5.43
CA PHE A 60 18.46 -14.95 4.94
C PHE A 60 19.44 -16.13 5.02
N SER A 61 19.39 -16.91 6.09
CA SER A 61 20.22 -18.12 6.24
C SER A 61 19.79 -19.23 5.27
N GLU A 62 18.54 -19.30 4.87
CA GLU A 62 18.02 -20.24 3.88
C GLU A 62 18.47 -19.86 2.47
N ASP A 63 18.28 -18.60 2.07
CA ASP A 63 18.69 -18.05 0.78
C ASP A 63 18.86 -16.54 0.87
N HIS A 64 20.10 -16.11 1.02
CA HIS A 64 20.41 -14.69 1.21
C HIS A 64 20.05 -13.81 0.00
N ILE A 65 20.18 -14.31 -1.24
CA ILE A 65 19.86 -13.53 -2.44
C ILE A 65 18.35 -13.28 -2.52
N HIS A 66 17.52 -14.31 -2.34
CA HIS A 66 16.07 -14.15 -2.39
C HIS A 66 15.55 -13.37 -1.18
N ALA A 67 16.14 -13.52 0.01
CA ALA A 67 15.78 -12.71 1.17
C ALA A 67 16.07 -11.21 0.96
N LEU A 68 17.21 -10.85 0.33
CA LEU A 68 17.54 -9.46 -0.01
C LEU A 68 16.60 -8.90 -1.10
N LYS A 69 16.28 -9.68 -2.13
CA LYS A 69 15.29 -9.28 -3.14
C LYS A 69 13.92 -9.05 -2.49
N TRP A 70 13.50 -9.96 -1.61
CA TRP A 70 12.27 -9.81 -0.86
C TRP A 70 12.27 -8.57 0.05
N LEU A 71 13.39 -8.23 0.67
CA LEU A 71 13.50 -7.03 1.50
C LEU A 71 13.20 -5.75 0.69
N PHE A 72 13.68 -5.65 -0.54
CA PHE A 72 13.37 -4.52 -1.41
C PHE A 72 11.94 -4.58 -1.94
N TYR A 73 11.41 -5.75 -2.28
CA TYR A 73 9.99 -5.96 -2.60
C TYR A 73 9.08 -5.57 -1.42
N LEU A 74 9.46 -5.93 -0.18
CA LEU A 74 8.76 -5.49 1.02
C LEU A 74 8.65 -3.97 1.10
N ARG A 75 9.71 -3.24 0.69
CA ARG A 75 9.75 -1.79 0.79
C ARG A 75 9.13 -1.07 -0.40
N ASP A 76 9.19 -1.61 -1.57
CA ASP A 76 8.73 -0.95 -2.79
C ASP A 76 7.24 -0.61 -2.70
N ALA A 77 6.94 0.70 -2.80
CA ALA A 77 5.58 1.22 -2.72
C ALA A 77 4.86 1.24 -4.09
N ARG A 78 5.57 0.91 -5.19
CA ARG A 78 5.01 0.92 -6.56
C ARG A 78 4.62 -0.46 -7.02
N GLU A 79 5.53 -1.42 -6.88
CA GLU A 79 5.39 -2.78 -7.40
C GLU A 79 5.50 -3.85 -6.31
N GLY A 80 5.72 -3.44 -5.05
CA GLY A 80 5.85 -4.31 -3.89
C GLY A 80 4.81 -4.05 -2.80
N LEU A 81 5.19 -4.34 -1.55
CA LEU A 81 4.27 -4.32 -0.41
C LEU A 81 4.19 -2.96 0.30
N GLY A 82 5.11 -2.03 0.03
CA GLY A 82 5.12 -0.68 0.59
C GLY A 82 5.43 -0.57 2.09
N GLU A 83 5.92 -1.66 2.71
CA GLU A 83 6.18 -1.72 4.15
C GLU A 83 7.44 -0.93 4.52
N ARG A 84 7.29 0.03 5.42
CA ARG A 84 8.39 0.91 5.80
C ARG A 84 9.06 0.52 7.11
N ARG A 85 8.27 0.19 8.13
CA ARG A 85 8.79 -0.07 9.47
C ARG A 85 9.67 -1.32 9.49
N SER A 86 9.16 -2.43 8.97
CA SER A 86 9.88 -3.70 8.93
C SER A 86 11.15 -3.59 8.06
N PHE A 87 11.08 -2.93 6.92
CA PHE A 87 12.24 -2.64 6.08
C PHE A 87 13.35 -1.90 6.85
N ARG A 88 13.01 -0.81 7.56
CA ARG A 88 13.98 0.00 8.31
C ARG A 88 14.62 -0.77 9.44
N ILE A 89 13.87 -1.63 10.14
CA ILE A 89 14.38 -2.49 11.20
C ILE A 89 15.39 -3.49 10.63
N ILE A 90 15.02 -4.18 9.55
CA ILE A 90 15.89 -5.18 8.91
C ILE A 90 17.15 -4.53 8.32
N MET A 91 17.02 -3.40 7.62
CA MET A 91 18.18 -2.69 7.06
C MET A 91 19.14 -2.19 8.15
N SER A 92 18.61 -1.69 9.28
CA SER A 92 19.44 -1.29 10.42
C SER A 92 20.16 -2.48 11.04
N HIS A 93 19.50 -3.64 11.13
CA HIS A 93 20.11 -4.88 11.61
C HIS A 93 21.22 -5.36 10.66
N LEU A 94 20.92 -5.49 9.36
CA LEU A 94 21.89 -5.88 8.34
C LEU A 94 23.12 -4.96 8.32
N ALA A 95 22.92 -3.67 8.49
CA ALA A 95 24.02 -2.70 8.51
C ALA A 95 25.02 -2.92 9.65
N ASN A 96 24.64 -3.64 10.72
CA ASN A 96 25.52 -4.01 11.84
C ASN A 96 26.09 -5.43 11.70
N VAL A 97 25.29 -6.38 11.17
CA VAL A 97 25.72 -7.80 11.11
C VAL A 97 26.39 -8.16 9.78
N GLU A 98 25.97 -7.51 8.69
CA GLU A 98 26.49 -7.72 7.33
C GLU A 98 26.81 -6.38 6.65
N PRO A 99 27.77 -5.59 7.19
CA PRO A 99 28.02 -4.23 6.69
C PRO A 99 28.48 -4.19 5.23
N GLU A 100 29.23 -5.18 4.75
CA GLU A 100 29.72 -5.20 3.36
C GLU A 100 28.55 -5.40 2.36
N ILE A 101 27.62 -6.27 2.68
CA ILE A 101 26.39 -6.44 1.89
C ILE A 101 25.57 -5.14 1.91
N SER A 102 25.40 -4.57 3.10
CA SER A 102 24.63 -3.36 3.29
C SER A 102 25.18 -2.16 2.51
N LYS A 103 26.51 -2.00 2.44
CA LYS A 103 27.15 -0.93 1.64
C LYS A 103 26.77 -0.99 0.16
N VAL A 104 26.63 -2.19 -0.41
CA VAL A 104 26.19 -2.37 -1.82
C VAL A 104 24.72 -1.98 -1.98
N LEU A 105 23.88 -2.28 -0.99
CA LEU A 105 22.44 -2.08 -1.05
C LEU A 105 21.98 -0.65 -0.77
N ILE A 106 22.78 0.15 -0.05
CA ILE A 106 22.41 1.52 0.39
C ILE A 106 21.99 2.40 -0.81
N GLY A 107 22.68 2.27 -1.94
CA GLY A 107 22.35 3.05 -3.15
C GLY A 107 20.93 2.80 -3.69
N LEU A 108 20.38 1.61 -3.46
CA LEU A 108 19.06 1.20 -3.91
C LEU A 108 17.91 1.70 -3.00
N ILE A 109 18.22 2.09 -1.76
CA ILE A 109 17.19 2.45 -0.77
C ILE A 109 16.27 3.58 -1.26
N ALA A 110 16.83 4.60 -1.90
CA ALA A 110 16.06 5.74 -2.38
C ALA A 110 15.25 5.42 -3.65
N GLU A 111 15.64 4.41 -4.40
CA GLU A 111 14.96 3.95 -5.62
C GLU A 111 13.67 3.17 -5.27
N TYR A 112 13.78 2.15 -4.41
CA TYR A 112 12.65 1.34 -3.98
C TYR A 112 11.85 1.96 -2.83
N GLY A 113 12.45 2.86 -2.08
CA GLY A 113 11.85 3.52 -0.92
C GLY A 113 11.83 5.04 -1.02
N ARG A 114 12.35 5.66 0.02
CA ARG A 114 12.45 7.11 0.15
C ARG A 114 13.78 7.49 0.75
N TYR A 115 14.25 8.70 0.50
CA TYR A 115 15.50 9.20 1.08
C TYR A 115 15.53 9.20 2.62
N ASP A 116 14.38 9.32 3.31
CA ASP A 116 14.33 9.23 4.77
C ASP A 116 14.48 7.80 5.31
N ASP A 117 14.44 6.78 4.45
CA ASP A 117 14.75 5.40 4.85
C ASP A 117 16.26 5.23 5.11
N LEU A 118 17.13 6.02 4.44
CA LEU A 118 18.57 6.09 4.73
C LEU A 118 18.87 6.49 6.19
N LEU A 119 17.97 7.25 6.82
CA LEU A 119 18.13 7.69 8.20
C LEU A 119 17.99 6.54 9.23
N SER A 120 17.46 5.38 8.82
CA SER A 120 17.45 4.19 9.68
C SER A 120 18.86 3.63 9.92
N LEU A 121 19.83 4.02 9.09
CA LEU A 121 21.23 3.60 9.20
C LEU A 121 22.07 4.53 10.10
N VAL A 122 21.49 5.61 10.63
CA VAL A 122 22.17 6.47 11.62
C VAL A 122 22.36 5.71 12.91
N GLY A 123 23.61 5.64 13.37
CA GLY A 123 24.04 4.86 14.54
C GLY A 123 24.44 3.41 14.23
N THR A 124 24.52 3.02 12.94
CA THR A 124 25.00 1.69 12.51
C THR A 124 26.42 1.79 11.91
N GLU A 125 27.05 0.64 11.65
CA GLU A 125 28.35 0.56 10.96
C GLU A 125 28.34 1.22 9.57
N CYS A 126 27.17 1.33 8.94
CA CYS A 126 26.97 1.90 7.61
C CYS A 126 26.52 3.37 7.62
N GLU A 127 26.52 4.05 8.77
CA GLU A 127 26.08 5.45 8.89
C GLU A 127 26.77 6.37 7.86
N LYS A 128 28.11 6.32 7.79
CA LYS A 128 28.89 7.17 6.88
C LYS A 128 28.51 6.94 5.42
N ASN A 129 28.28 5.69 5.03
CA ASN A 129 27.90 5.35 3.67
C ASN A 129 26.50 5.92 3.31
N ALA A 130 25.54 5.82 4.22
CA ALA A 130 24.22 6.39 4.04
C ALA A 130 24.26 7.94 3.95
N LEU A 131 25.04 8.57 4.80
CA LEU A 131 25.23 10.03 4.80
C LEU A 131 25.98 10.51 3.53
N GLU A 132 26.89 9.72 2.98
CA GLU A 132 27.57 10.06 1.72
C GLU A 132 26.60 9.99 0.53
N VAL A 133 25.69 9.00 0.48
CA VAL A 133 24.61 8.96 -0.53
C VAL A 133 23.73 10.22 -0.44
N ILE A 134 23.34 10.61 0.78
CA ILE A 134 22.56 11.85 0.99
C ILE A 134 23.33 13.07 0.51
N LYS A 135 24.63 13.17 0.83
CA LYS A 135 25.48 14.30 0.41
C LYS A 135 25.61 14.38 -1.10
N ASN A 136 25.94 13.27 -1.75
CA ASN A 136 26.12 13.22 -3.19
C ASN A 136 24.84 13.60 -3.93
N GLN A 137 23.69 13.09 -3.48
CA GLN A 137 22.41 13.47 -4.08
C GLN A 137 22.06 14.94 -3.81
N LEU A 138 22.35 15.47 -2.61
CA LEU A 138 22.11 16.89 -2.31
C LEU A 138 22.94 17.81 -3.20
N MET A 139 24.23 17.48 -3.41
CA MET A 139 25.10 18.27 -4.29
C MET A 139 24.60 18.22 -5.74
N LYS A 140 24.22 17.04 -6.22
CA LYS A 140 23.59 16.86 -7.53
C LYS A 140 22.32 17.72 -7.67
N ASP A 141 21.41 17.67 -6.70
CA ASP A 141 20.17 18.46 -6.73
C ASP A 141 20.45 19.98 -6.75
N LEU A 142 21.49 20.43 -6.08
CA LEU A 142 21.88 21.85 -6.10
C LEU A 142 22.44 22.29 -7.46
N GLU A 143 23.18 21.43 -8.14
CA GLU A 143 23.70 21.67 -9.48
C GLU A 143 22.57 21.63 -10.52
N GLU A 144 21.69 20.63 -10.46
CA GLU A 144 20.54 20.50 -11.34
C GLU A 144 19.59 21.69 -11.20
N LYS A 145 19.35 22.15 -9.97
CA LYS A 145 18.57 23.37 -9.73
C LYS A 145 19.19 24.60 -10.40
N LYS A 146 20.51 24.78 -10.30
CA LYS A 146 21.20 25.90 -10.97
C LYS A 146 21.07 25.83 -12.51
N ALA A 147 21.01 24.61 -13.04
CA ALA A 147 20.83 24.34 -14.46
C ALA A 147 19.36 24.33 -14.91
N ASN A 148 18.41 24.68 -14.04
CA ASN A 148 16.96 24.61 -14.26
C ASN A 148 16.48 23.22 -14.68
N LYS A 149 17.12 22.14 -14.17
CA LYS A 149 16.74 20.75 -14.40
C LYS A 149 15.90 20.21 -13.22
N PRO A 150 15.10 19.17 -13.44
CA PRO A 150 14.39 18.48 -12.36
C PRO A 150 15.34 17.99 -11.28
N VAL A 151 14.97 18.16 -10.01
CA VAL A 151 15.71 17.68 -8.84
C VAL A 151 15.00 16.50 -8.19
N SER A 152 15.74 15.74 -7.39
CA SER A 152 15.18 14.61 -6.65
C SER A 152 14.23 15.05 -5.52
N LEU A 153 13.56 14.10 -4.89
CA LEU A 153 12.72 14.34 -3.72
C LEU A 153 13.51 14.33 -2.39
N LEU A 154 14.86 14.34 -2.44
CA LEU A 154 15.69 14.31 -1.23
C LEU A 154 15.28 15.39 -0.24
N ALA A 155 15.20 16.63 -0.68
CA ALA A 155 14.88 17.77 0.21
C ALA A 155 13.51 17.65 0.86
N LYS A 156 12.53 17.03 0.18
CA LYS A 156 11.19 16.75 0.75
C LYS A 156 11.29 15.83 1.98
N TRP A 157 12.14 14.81 1.92
CA TRP A 157 12.23 13.76 2.92
C TRP A 157 13.30 14.01 4.00
N MET A 158 14.22 14.94 3.80
CA MET A 158 15.23 15.25 4.81
C MET A 158 14.61 15.88 6.06
N PRO A 159 15.12 15.51 7.28
CA PRO A 159 14.58 15.99 8.53
C PRO A 159 14.84 17.48 8.71
N SER A 160 13.92 18.19 9.37
CA SER A 160 14.06 19.61 9.71
C SER A 160 14.62 19.78 11.12
N CYS A 161 15.53 20.73 11.31
CA CYS A 161 16.12 21.02 12.64
C CYS A 161 15.09 21.53 13.65
N ASN A 162 14.00 22.14 13.21
CA ASN A 162 12.91 22.68 14.03
C ASN A 162 11.69 21.74 14.11
N ALA A 163 11.86 20.43 13.80
CA ALA A 163 10.80 19.46 13.96
C ALA A 163 10.36 19.31 15.43
N THR A 164 9.13 18.86 15.67
CA THR A 164 8.65 18.62 17.04
C THR A 164 9.28 17.35 17.64
N SER A 165 9.46 16.30 16.82
CA SER A 165 10.04 15.03 17.26
C SER A 165 11.54 15.15 17.59
N TYR A 166 11.93 14.67 18.78
CA TYR A 166 13.34 14.62 19.21
C TYR A 166 14.20 13.83 18.22
N LYS A 167 13.76 12.61 17.84
CA LYS A 167 14.50 11.76 16.88
C LYS A 167 14.70 12.43 15.52
N THR A 168 13.71 13.19 15.06
CA THR A 168 13.83 13.96 13.82
C THR A 168 14.88 15.07 13.92
N LYS A 169 14.95 15.78 15.06
CA LYS A 169 15.98 16.80 15.32
C LYS A 169 17.38 16.18 15.40
N GLU A 170 17.50 15.05 16.09
CA GLU A 170 18.74 14.29 16.19
C GLU A 170 19.26 13.91 14.80
N ASN A 171 18.44 13.28 13.96
CA ASN A 171 18.78 12.92 12.59
C ASN A 171 19.15 14.17 11.76
N ALA A 172 18.42 15.27 11.90
CA ALA A 172 18.75 16.52 11.23
C ALA A 172 20.14 17.04 11.65
N THR A 173 20.50 16.89 12.92
CA THR A 173 21.79 17.29 13.45
C THR A 173 22.91 16.42 12.91
N VAL A 174 22.72 15.09 12.83
CA VAL A 174 23.71 14.17 12.26
C VAL A 174 23.95 14.51 10.79
N VAL A 175 22.89 14.58 9.98
CA VAL A 175 22.98 14.91 8.55
C VAL A 175 23.66 16.27 8.35
N ARG A 176 23.22 17.30 9.07
CA ARG A 176 23.76 18.65 8.97
C ARG A 176 25.25 18.70 9.29
N LYS A 177 25.67 18.05 10.40
CA LYS A 177 27.09 18.01 10.80
C LYS A 177 27.95 17.29 9.75
N TYR A 178 27.48 16.17 9.23
CA TYR A 178 28.18 15.44 8.17
C TYR A 178 28.37 16.27 6.90
N LEU A 179 27.35 17.06 6.54
CA LEU A 179 27.39 17.97 5.40
C LEU A 179 28.25 19.22 5.64
N GLY A 180 28.72 19.45 6.86
CA GLY A 180 29.50 20.65 7.23
C GLY A 180 28.67 21.94 7.25
N PHE A 181 27.35 21.88 7.38
CA PHE A 181 26.49 23.06 7.36
C PHE A 181 26.12 23.55 8.75
N THR A 182 26.04 24.87 8.91
CA THR A 182 25.32 25.50 10.02
C THR A 182 23.81 25.20 9.91
N GLU A 183 23.07 25.32 11.00
CA GLU A 183 21.63 25.13 10.98
C GLU A 183 20.93 26.10 9.99
N ARG A 184 21.35 27.34 9.95
CA ARG A 184 20.81 28.33 9.02
C ARG A 184 21.06 27.96 7.55
N GLN A 185 22.27 27.49 7.22
CA GLN A 185 22.60 27.04 5.86
C GLN A 185 21.76 25.82 5.46
N TYR A 186 21.69 24.80 6.31
CA TYR A 186 20.91 23.59 6.07
C TYR A 186 19.44 23.91 5.82
N ARG A 187 18.83 24.73 6.68
CA ARG A 187 17.44 25.16 6.53
C ARG A 187 17.22 25.96 5.24
N LYS A 188 18.11 26.87 4.87
CA LYS A 188 18.02 27.67 3.64
C LYS A 188 18.10 26.78 2.40
N ILE A 189 19.02 25.81 2.38
CA ILE A 189 19.21 24.87 1.28
C ILE A 189 17.95 24.00 1.10
N LEU A 190 17.48 23.35 2.17
CA LEU A 190 16.29 22.51 2.09
C LEU A 190 15.03 23.32 1.73
N SER A 191 14.87 24.52 2.28
CA SER A 191 13.73 25.37 1.94
C SER A 191 13.75 25.78 0.46
N GLY A 192 14.92 26.14 -0.06
CA GLY A 192 15.06 26.50 -1.46
C GLY A 192 14.82 25.34 -2.44
N LEU A 193 15.26 24.13 -2.10
CA LEU A 193 14.97 22.94 -2.91
C LEU A 193 13.50 22.52 -2.80
N ARG A 194 12.89 22.57 -1.61
CA ARG A 194 11.45 22.31 -1.42
C ARG A 194 10.55 23.28 -2.18
N GLU A 195 11.00 24.52 -2.32
CA GLU A 195 10.32 25.52 -3.17
C GLU A 195 10.42 25.15 -4.64
N TYR A 196 11.60 24.74 -5.07
CA TYR A 196 11.84 24.34 -6.46
C TYR A 196 11.06 23.05 -6.86
N ILE A 197 10.94 22.09 -5.95
CA ILE A 197 10.14 20.85 -6.15
C ILE A 197 8.64 21.16 -6.21
N ASP A 198 8.21 22.34 -5.79
CA ASP A 198 6.81 22.77 -5.75
C ASP A 198 5.91 21.87 -4.89
N VAL A 199 6.36 21.57 -3.67
CA VAL A 199 5.64 20.72 -2.72
C VAL A 199 4.29 21.34 -2.34
N VAL A 200 3.19 20.62 -2.61
CA VAL A 200 1.81 21.12 -2.40
C VAL A 200 1.54 21.53 -0.94
N GLU A 201 2.05 20.77 0.02
CA GLU A 201 1.91 21.06 1.46
C GLU A 201 2.51 22.42 1.86
N ARG A 202 3.52 22.88 1.14
CA ARG A 202 4.13 24.18 1.36
C ARG A 202 3.19 25.33 0.93
N LYS A 203 2.56 25.21 -0.25
CA LYS A 203 1.56 26.16 -0.73
C LYS A 203 0.36 26.21 0.22
N MET A 204 -0.12 25.04 0.66
CA MET A 204 -1.20 24.93 1.64
C MET A 204 -0.86 25.65 2.95
N SER A 205 0.33 25.41 3.52
CA SER A 205 0.79 26.02 4.76
C SER A 205 0.98 27.54 4.62
N ALA A 206 1.40 28.02 3.45
CA ALA A 206 1.53 29.43 3.13
C ALA A 206 0.20 30.09 2.75
N LYS A 207 -0.94 29.35 2.74
CA LYS A 207 -2.26 29.79 2.29
C LYS A 207 -2.29 30.27 0.83
N LYS A 208 -1.36 29.79 0.00
CA LYS A 208 -1.24 30.11 -1.42
C LYS A 208 -2.02 29.11 -2.28
N TRP A 209 -3.29 28.93 -1.97
CA TRP A 209 -4.16 27.95 -2.61
C TRP A 209 -4.29 28.18 -4.12
N GLY A 210 -4.40 29.45 -4.55
CA GLY A 210 -4.49 29.83 -5.96
C GLY A 210 -3.27 29.50 -6.82
N GLU A 211 -2.10 29.20 -6.20
CA GLU A 211 -0.89 28.79 -6.91
C GLU A 211 -0.77 27.26 -7.09
N ILE A 212 -1.73 26.47 -6.58
CA ILE A 212 -1.71 25.01 -6.70
C ILE A 212 -2.06 24.61 -8.13
N ASN A 213 -1.19 23.83 -8.78
CA ASN A 213 -1.50 23.15 -10.02
C ASN A 213 -2.10 21.78 -9.70
N TYR A 214 -3.41 21.62 -9.83
CA TYR A 214 -4.12 20.40 -9.46
C TYR A 214 -3.73 19.17 -10.29
N GLU A 215 -3.32 19.33 -11.54
CA GLU A 215 -2.85 18.22 -12.39
C GLU A 215 -1.51 17.65 -11.92
N ALA A 216 -0.67 18.47 -11.27
CA ALA A 216 0.62 18.07 -10.74
C ALA A 216 0.54 17.48 -9.31
N VAL A 217 -0.62 17.56 -8.65
CA VAL A 217 -0.79 17.05 -7.28
C VAL A 217 -0.62 15.53 -7.27
N PRO A 218 0.25 14.97 -6.38
CA PRO A 218 0.44 13.52 -6.27
C PRO A 218 -0.84 12.78 -5.85
N SER A 219 -0.96 11.52 -6.26
CA SER A 219 -2.14 10.65 -6.04
C SER A 219 -2.66 10.66 -4.59
N LYS A 220 -1.80 10.36 -3.62
CA LYS A 220 -2.17 10.36 -2.19
C LYS A 220 -2.53 11.76 -1.67
N ALA A 221 -1.87 12.81 -2.16
CA ALA A 221 -2.20 14.17 -1.78
C ALA A 221 -3.58 14.59 -2.30
N ASN A 222 -3.95 14.20 -3.53
CA ASN A 222 -5.30 14.42 -4.07
C ASN A 222 -6.36 13.75 -3.19
N LEU A 223 -6.11 12.51 -2.74
CA LEU A 223 -7.04 11.77 -1.89
C LEU A 223 -7.16 12.40 -0.49
N ILE A 224 -6.02 12.69 0.15
CA ILE A 224 -5.98 13.17 1.55
C ILE A 224 -6.47 14.60 1.68
N TYR A 225 -6.10 15.48 0.73
CA TYR A 225 -6.34 16.91 0.84
C TYR A 225 -7.57 17.41 0.07
N ASN A 226 -8.36 16.52 -0.56
CA ASN A 226 -9.54 16.93 -1.34
C ASN A 226 -10.47 17.88 -0.58
N ASN A 227 -10.80 17.55 0.67
CA ASN A 227 -11.65 18.41 1.50
C ASN A 227 -10.99 19.76 1.83
N ALA A 228 -9.66 19.79 1.99
CA ALA A 228 -8.94 21.04 2.22
C ALA A 228 -8.91 21.92 0.98
N PHE A 229 -8.77 21.33 -0.21
CA PHE A 229 -8.87 22.05 -1.48
C PHE A 229 -10.27 22.64 -1.68
N LEU A 230 -11.32 21.84 -1.50
CA LEU A 230 -12.70 22.31 -1.61
C LEU A 230 -13.04 23.40 -0.59
N LYS A 231 -12.47 23.35 0.62
CA LYS A 231 -12.72 24.36 1.66
C LYS A 231 -12.02 25.70 1.39
N ASN A 232 -10.81 25.67 0.80
CA ASN A 232 -9.97 26.87 0.72
C ASN A 232 -9.76 27.40 -0.71
N ASP A 233 -10.15 26.63 -1.73
CA ASP A 233 -10.04 27.00 -3.16
C ASP A 233 -11.19 26.35 -3.96
N GLU A 234 -12.42 26.54 -3.47
CA GLU A 234 -13.61 25.83 -3.92
C GLU A 234 -13.86 26.01 -5.42
N GLU A 235 -13.84 27.25 -5.90
CA GLU A 235 -14.16 27.59 -7.29
C GLU A 235 -13.22 26.89 -8.27
N ARG A 236 -11.90 27.09 -8.12
CA ARG A 236 -10.89 26.47 -8.99
C ARG A 236 -10.87 24.94 -8.87
N ARG A 237 -11.10 24.41 -7.64
CA ARG A 237 -11.17 22.95 -7.46
C ARG A 237 -12.38 22.36 -8.15
N ARG A 238 -13.55 22.99 -8.08
CA ARG A 238 -14.77 22.55 -8.79
C ARG A 238 -14.59 22.63 -10.30
N GLU A 239 -14.06 23.73 -10.82
CA GLU A 239 -13.74 23.88 -12.25
C GLU A 239 -12.78 22.76 -12.73
N TYR A 240 -11.75 22.45 -11.95
CA TYR A 240 -10.83 21.35 -12.26
C TYR A 240 -11.55 19.98 -12.28
N LEU A 241 -12.44 19.71 -11.31
CA LEU A 241 -13.21 18.47 -11.27
C LEU A 241 -14.17 18.35 -12.44
N ASP A 242 -14.80 19.46 -12.86
CA ASP A 242 -15.66 19.48 -14.04
C ASP A 242 -14.88 19.24 -15.35
N LYS A 243 -13.65 19.75 -15.46
CA LYS A 243 -12.72 19.43 -16.55
C LYS A 243 -12.31 17.96 -16.57
N LEU A 244 -12.09 17.35 -15.40
CA LEU A 244 -11.82 15.91 -15.29
C LEU A 244 -12.98 15.07 -15.80
N GLU A 245 -14.21 15.44 -15.43
CA GLU A 245 -15.42 14.74 -15.87
C GLU A 245 -15.59 14.78 -17.39
N LYS A 246 -15.22 15.91 -18.03
CA LYS A 246 -15.22 16.10 -19.49
C LYS A 246 -14.02 15.47 -20.20
N GLY A 247 -13.04 14.96 -19.47
CA GLY A 247 -11.79 14.43 -20.03
C GLY A 247 -10.80 15.51 -20.52
N GLU A 248 -11.01 16.77 -20.13
CA GLU A 248 -10.16 17.93 -20.49
C GLU A 248 -8.97 18.14 -19.53
N ALA A 249 -8.90 17.39 -18.43
CA ALA A 249 -7.84 17.44 -17.43
C ALA A 249 -7.44 16.03 -17.01
N LYS A 250 -6.31 15.92 -16.31
CA LYS A 250 -5.79 14.64 -15.77
C LYS A 250 -5.64 14.70 -14.26
N ILE A 251 -5.83 13.54 -13.59
CA ILE A 251 -5.58 13.37 -12.16
C ILE A 251 -4.66 12.18 -11.93
N ASN A 252 -3.68 12.34 -11.04
CA ASN A 252 -2.79 11.26 -10.67
C ASN A 252 -3.47 10.32 -9.67
N SER A 253 -3.54 9.04 -9.99
CA SER A 253 -4.05 7.98 -9.11
C SER A 253 -3.18 6.73 -9.08
N SER A 254 -2.01 6.74 -9.72
CA SER A 254 -1.13 5.58 -9.92
C SER A 254 -0.62 4.93 -8.63
N THR A 255 -0.62 5.64 -7.52
CA THR A 255 -0.17 5.12 -6.21
C THR A 255 -1.31 4.98 -5.20
N ASN A 256 -2.57 5.14 -5.62
CA ASN A 256 -3.73 4.82 -4.81
C ASN A 256 -4.13 3.35 -5.00
N PHE A 257 -4.60 2.74 -3.94
CA PHE A 257 -5.22 1.43 -4.01
C PHE A 257 -6.75 1.58 -4.12
N PRO A 258 -7.46 0.62 -4.75
CA PRO A 258 -8.91 0.66 -4.83
C PRO A 258 -9.60 0.86 -3.47
N HIS A 259 -9.12 0.18 -2.44
CA HIS A 259 -9.68 0.29 -1.09
C HIS A 259 -9.44 1.64 -0.40
N ASP A 260 -8.40 2.40 -0.76
CA ASP A 260 -8.20 3.76 -0.24
C ASP A 260 -9.34 4.69 -0.65
N ILE A 261 -9.80 4.53 -1.90
CA ILE A 261 -10.87 5.36 -2.46
C ILE A 261 -12.22 4.95 -1.87
N VAL A 262 -12.51 3.65 -1.81
CA VAL A 262 -13.73 3.12 -1.18
C VAL A 262 -13.80 3.51 0.30
N HIS A 263 -12.69 3.38 1.04
CA HIS A 263 -12.59 3.84 2.43
C HIS A 263 -12.92 5.32 2.59
N SER A 264 -12.49 6.17 1.64
CA SER A 264 -12.80 7.60 1.68
C SER A 264 -14.28 7.90 1.55
N TYR A 265 -15.04 7.08 0.83
CA TYR A 265 -16.50 7.13 0.81
C TYR A 265 -17.14 6.69 2.13
N LEU A 266 -16.54 5.73 2.83
CA LEU A 266 -17.12 5.06 4.00
C LEU A 266 -16.66 5.65 5.33
N LYS A 267 -15.52 6.34 5.36
CA LYS A 267 -14.89 6.89 6.57
C LYS A 267 -15.87 7.73 7.39
N GLY A 268 -15.93 7.44 8.70
CA GLY A 268 -16.75 8.17 9.67
C GLY A 268 -18.26 7.93 9.53
N ARG A 269 -18.72 6.97 8.78
CA ARG A 269 -20.13 6.67 8.57
C ARG A 269 -20.48 5.30 9.18
N SER A 270 -21.74 5.00 9.61
CA SER A 270 -22.20 3.69 10.13
C SER A 270 -22.40 2.65 9.03
N TYR A 271 -22.34 1.37 9.35
CA TYR A 271 -22.41 0.23 8.43
C TYR A 271 -23.65 0.19 7.52
N TYR A 272 -24.81 0.65 7.99
CA TYR A 272 -26.08 0.58 7.23
C TYR A 272 -26.34 1.88 6.46
N ARG A 273 -25.83 1.99 5.18
CA ARG A 273 -25.80 3.30 4.56
C ARG A 273 -26.40 3.39 3.17
N SER A 274 -27.59 3.89 3.22
CA SER A 274 -28.32 4.42 2.06
C SER A 274 -27.83 5.79 1.56
N ASN A 275 -26.99 6.52 2.30
CA ASN A 275 -26.68 7.93 2.01
C ASN A 275 -25.22 8.21 1.62
N ILE A 276 -24.61 7.36 0.78
CA ILE A 276 -23.34 7.64 0.14
C ILE A 276 -23.61 8.58 -1.04
N LYS A 277 -23.16 9.84 -0.92
CA LYS A 277 -23.26 10.81 -2.01
C LYS A 277 -22.04 10.69 -2.92
N GLU A 278 -22.26 10.90 -4.20
CA GLU A 278 -21.18 10.95 -5.18
C GLU A 278 -20.21 12.10 -4.87
N ASP A 279 -18.90 11.80 -5.00
CA ASP A 279 -17.81 12.77 -4.88
C ASP A 279 -16.99 12.74 -6.17
N LYS A 280 -17.06 13.83 -6.94
CA LYS A 280 -16.40 13.94 -8.25
C LYS A 280 -14.90 13.66 -8.20
N ALA A 281 -14.22 14.02 -7.12
CA ALA A 281 -12.78 13.74 -6.97
C ALA A 281 -12.52 12.25 -6.76
N LEU A 282 -13.33 11.57 -5.95
CA LEU A 282 -13.19 10.12 -5.72
C LEU A 282 -13.56 9.32 -6.97
N GLU A 283 -14.60 9.73 -7.71
CA GLU A 283 -14.93 9.13 -9.01
C GLU A 283 -13.80 9.29 -10.03
N ALA A 284 -13.21 10.49 -10.12
CA ALA A 284 -12.09 10.74 -11.02
C ALA A 284 -10.83 9.93 -10.62
N LEU A 285 -10.53 9.84 -9.32
CA LEU A 285 -9.42 9.03 -8.80
C LEU A 285 -9.63 7.53 -9.09
N TRP A 286 -10.86 7.04 -8.98
CA TRP A 286 -11.21 5.65 -9.28
C TRP A 286 -11.02 5.33 -10.76
N LYS A 287 -11.55 6.18 -11.64
CA LYS A 287 -11.40 6.04 -13.10
C LYS A 287 -9.93 6.08 -13.54
N ALA A 288 -9.10 6.86 -12.86
CA ALA A 288 -7.67 7.00 -13.13
C ALA A 288 -6.78 5.93 -12.46
N LEU A 289 -7.35 4.93 -11.76
CA LEU A 289 -6.58 3.81 -11.24
C LEU A 289 -5.96 3.02 -12.41
N PRO A 290 -4.68 2.56 -12.26
CA PRO A 290 -4.07 1.67 -13.25
C PRO A 290 -4.93 0.43 -13.47
N ASP A 291 -4.99 -0.06 -14.69
CA ASP A 291 -5.56 -1.37 -14.99
C ASP A 291 -4.49 -2.44 -14.79
N THR A 292 -4.66 -3.26 -13.78
CA THR A 292 -3.76 -4.37 -13.44
C THR A 292 -4.42 -5.74 -13.65
N VAL A 293 -5.64 -5.77 -14.20
CA VAL A 293 -6.36 -7.02 -14.48
C VAL A 293 -5.78 -7.65 -15.74
N GLN A 294 -5.12 -8.79 -15.58
CA GLN A 294 -4.53 -9.54 -16.68
C GLN A 294 -5.34 -10.79 -16.98
N GLY A 295 -5.42 -11.16 -18.26
CA GLY A 295 -6.04 -12.40 -18.72
C GLY A 295 -7.13 -12.20 -19.78
N ASP A 296 -7.84 -13.28 -20.09
CA ASP A 296 -8.88 -13.36 -21.12
C ASP A 296 -10.24 -12.79 -20.72
N GLY A 297 -10.31 -12.17 -19.55
CA GLY A 297 -11.51 -11.51 -19.04
C GLY A 297 -12.61 -12.40 -18.45
N ASN A 298 -12.48 -13.72 -18.50
CA ASN A 298 -13.45 -14.64 -17.92
C ASN A 298 -13.16 -14.90 -16.44
N THR A 299 -13.11 -13.83 -15.65
CA THR A 299 -12.87 -13.90 -14.21
C THR A 299 -14.13 -13.48 -13.46
N LEU A 300 -14.66 -14.35 -12.61
CA LEU A 300 -15.76 -14.05 -11.72
C LEU A 300 -15.24 -13.87 -10.30
N VAL A 301 -15.57 -12.75 -9.70
CA VAL A 301 -15.15 -12.41 -8.33
C VAL A 301 -16.17 -12.97 -7.35
N VAL A 302 -15.69 -13.58 -6.27
CA VAL A 302 -16.51 -13.98 -5.13
C VAL A 302 -16.15 -13.10 -3.94
N ARG A 303 -17.10 -12.33 -3.45
CA ARG A 303 -16.92 -11.38 -2.36
C ARG A 303 -17.44 -11.93 -1.04
N ASP A 304 -16.58 -12.05 -0.06
CA ASP A 304 -16.97 -12.35 1.31
C ASP A 304 -17.59 -11.12 1.97
N GLY A 305 -18.85 -11.26 2.41
CA GLY A 305 -19.60 -10.23 3.13
C GLY A 305 -19.89 -10.60 4.59
N SER A 306 -19.28 -11.68 5.10
CA SER A 306 -19.53 -12.17 6.47
C SER A 306 -19.18 -11.15 7.56
N GLY A 307 -19.75 -11.30 8.74
CA GLY A 307 -19.54 -10.40 9.87
C GLY A 307 -18.07 -10.28 10.30
N SER A 308 -17.28 -11.35 10.13
CA SER A 308 -15.84 -11.35 10.42
C SER A 308 -15.04 -10.38 9.53
N MET A 309 -15.54 -10.05 8.33
CA MET A 309 -14.92 -9.07 7.42
C MET A 309 -15.00 -7.63 7.93
N MET A 310 -15.75 -7.36 8.99
CA MET A 310 -15.80 -6.05 9.64
C MET A 310 -14.54 -5.72 10.46
N CYS A 311 -13.66 -6.68 10.69
CA CYS A 311 -12.41 -6.40 11.39
C CYS A 311 -11.50 -5.48 10.55
N SER A 312 -10.71 -4.65 11.24
CA SER A 312 -9.67 -3.85 10.61
C SER A 312 -8.60 -4.74 9.99
N VAL A 313 -8.13 -4.40 8.79
CA VAL A 313 -7.04 -5.12 8.11
C VAL A 313 -5.70 -5.03 8.87
N ASP A 314 -5.55 -3.97 9.65
CA ASP A 314 -4.43 -3.76 10.56
C ASP A 314 -4.96 -3.02 11.80
N PRO A 315 -4.48 -3.36 12.99
CA PRO A 315 -4.95 -2.72 14.23
C PRO A 315 -4.72 -1.21 14.31
N ASN A 316 -3.84 -0.64 13.50
CA ASN A 316 -3.65 0.83 13.37
C ASN A 316 -4.40 1.42 12.16
N SER A 317 -5.10 0.57 11.40
CA SER A 317 -5.89 0.97 10.25
C SER A 317 -7.37 1.11 10.62
N SER A 318 -8.03 2.10 10.07
CA SER A 318 -9.50 2.19 10.09
C SER A 318 -10.15 1.46 8.90
N ILE A 319 -9.35 0.89 7.99
CA ILE A 319 -9.84 0.16 6.83
C ILE A 319 -10.23 -1.25 7.27
N THR A 320 -11.42 -1.70 6.89
CA THR A 320 -11.91 -3.05 7.19
C THR A 320 -11.62 -4.02 6.04
N ALA A 321 -11.57 -5.32 6.35
CA ALA A 321 -11.45 -6.35 5.33
C ALA A 321 -12.63 -6.29 4.33
N LEU A 322 -13.85 -5.94 4.81
CA LEU A 322 -15.03 -5.76 3.95
C LEU A 322 -14.85 -4.61 2.96
N GLU A 323 -14.26 -3.49 3.37
CA GLU A 323 -13.96 -2.38 2.46
C GLU A 323 -12.97 -2.80 1.37
N VAL A 324 -11.96 -3.59 1.71
CA VAL A 324 -11.00 -4.14 0.74
C VAL A 324 -11.69 -5.10 -0.21
N ALA A 325 -12.45 -6.06 0.30
CA ALA A 325 -13.19 -7.03 -0.51
C ALA A 325 -14.18 -6.34 -1.46
N THR A 326 -14.91 -5.33 -0.97
CA THR A 326 -15.83 -4.53 -1.79
C THR A 326 -15.09 -3.77 -2.89
N ALA A 327 -13.99 -3.11 -2.54
CA ALA A 327 -13.18 -2.36 -3.51
C ALA A 327 -12.64 -3.27 -4.61
N LEU A 328 -12.12 -4.44 -4.26
CA LEU A 328 -11.59 -5.39 -5.22
C LEU A 328 -12.70 -6.03 -6.06
N ALA A 329 -13.86 -6.33 -5.48
CA ALA A 329 -15.00 -6.85 -6.23
C ALA A 329 -15.43 -5.88 -7.33
N ILE A 330 -15.60 -4.60 -7.02
CA ILE A 330 -15.94 -3.56 -8.01
C ILE A 330 -14.79 -3.38 -9.01
N TYR A 331 -13.54 -3.30 -8.54
CA TYR A 331 -12.38 -3.05 -9.39
C TYR A 331 -12.18 -4.15 -10.43
N PHE A 332 -12.26 -5.42 -10.04
CA PHE A 332 -12.11 -6.55 -10.96
C PHE A 332 -13.30 -6.70 -11.89
N SER A 333 -14.54 -6.59 -11.38
CA SER A 333 -15.74 -6.72 -12.21
C SER A 333 -15.80 -5.69 -13.32
N GLU A 334 -15.45 -4.42 -13.04
CA GLU A 334 -15.41 -3.35 -14.04
C GLU A 334 -14.39 -3.59 -15.15
N ARG A 335 -13.27 -4.25 -14.83
CA ARG A 335 -12.13 -4.46 -15.72
C ARG A 335 -12.15 -5.83 -16.40
N CYS A 336 -13.04 -6.71 -15.97
CA CYS A 336 -13.30 -7.95 -16.70
C CYS A 336 -13.90 -7.64 -18.08
N SER A 337 -13.57 -8.48 -19.05
CA SER A 337 -14.27 -8.57 -20.33
C SER A 337 -15.17 -9.81 -20.33
N GLY A 338 -16.18 -9.84 -21.20
CA GLY A 338 -17.07 -10.97 -21.35
C GLY A 338 -18.25 -10.97 -20.39
N GLU A 339 -18.83 -12.14 -20.14
CA GLU A 339 -20.11 -12.34 -19.45
C GLU A 339 -20.12 -11.93 -17.97
N PHE A 340 -18.94 -11.90 -17.32
CA PHE A 340 -18.81 -11.55 -15.91
C PHE A 340 -18.51 -10.07 -15.69
N LYS A 341 -18.45 -9.29 -16.75
CA LYS A 341 -18.25 -7.85 -16.62
C LYS A 341 -19.35 -7.24 -15.76
N ASP A 342 -18.94 -6.36 -14.84
CA ASP A 342 -19.81 -5.70 -13.88
C ASP A 342 -20.61 -6.64 -12.95
N ASN A 343 -20.16 -7.89 -12.79
CA ASN A 343 -20.79 -8.88 -11.92
C ASN A 343 -19.82 -9.44 -10.89
N PHE A 344 -20.35 -9.79 -9.71
CA PHE A 344 -19.66 -10.59 -8.69
C PHE A 344 -20.65 -11.49 -7.95
N ILE A 345 -20.15 -12.53 -7.25
CA ILE A 345 -20.96 -13.41 -6.41
C ILE A 345 -20.70 -13.10 -4.94
N THR A 346 -21.74 -13.12 -4.12
CA THR A 346 -21.62 -13.07 -2.65
C THR A 346 -21.15 -14.42 -2.12
N PHE A 347 -20.20 -14.43 -1.16
CA PHE A 347 -19.79 -15.63 -0.45
C PHE A 347 -20.55 -15.74 0.88
N SER A 348 -21.69 -16.42 0.83
CA SER A 348 -22.63 -16.51 1.93
C SER A 348 -23.30 -17.90 1.97
N SER A 349 -24.17 -18.14 2.92
CA SER A 349 -25.01 -19.35 2.96
C SER A 349 -26.02 -19.41 1.80
N ARG A 350 -26.29 -18.26 1.15
CA ARG A 350 -27.10 -18.14 -0.07
C ARG A 350 -26.40 -17.25 -1.07
N PRO A 351 -25.41 -17.79 -1.83
CA PRO A 351 -24.70 -17.02 -2.83
C PRO A 351 -25.63 -16.43 -3.88
N GLU A 352 -25.43 -15.17 -4.22
CA GLU A 352 -26.20 -14.45 -5.24
C GLU A 352 -25.26 -13.77 -6.23
N LEU A 353 -25.63 -13.74 -7.49
CA LEU A 353 -24.97 -12.96 -8.53
C LEU A 353 -25.46 -11.51 -8.45
N ILE A 354 -24.54 -10.59 -8.16
CA ILE A 354 -24.82 -9.17 -8.05
C ILE A 354 -24.38 -8.47 -9.32
N ASP A 355 -25.34 -7.87 -10.00
CA ASP A 355 -25.13 -7.06 -11.20
C ASP A 355 -24.92 -5.58 -10.82
N LEU A 356 -23.81 -5.01 -11.27
CA LEU A 356 -23.43 -3.59 -11.10
C LEU A 356 -23.57 -2.79 -12.40
N SER A 357 -24.01 -3.39 -13.50
CA SER A 357 -24.05 -2.75 -14.83
C SER A 357 -24.97 -1.52 -14.89
N ALA A 358 -26.04 -1.51 -14.09
CA ALA A 358 -26.95 -0.39 -13.98
C ALA A 358 -26.41 0.78 -13.12
N CYS A 359 -25.29 0.60 -12.41
CA CYS A 359 -24.70 1.61 -11.55
C CYS A 359 -23.82 2.56 -12.39
N SER A 360 -24.12 3.85 -12.39
CA SER A 360 -23.43 4.87 -13.17
C SER A 360 -22.16 5.41 -12.50
N SER A 361 -22.03 5.27 -11.18
CA SER A 361 -20.92 5.78 -10.37
C SER A 361 -20.37 4.76 -9.38
N LEU A 362 -19.15 4.97 -8.90
CA LEU A 362 -18.57 4.17 -7.82
C LEU A 362 -19.42 4.26 -6.55
N ALA A 363 -19.95 5.44 -6.25
CA ALA A 363 -20.84 5.63 -5.10
C ALA A 363 -22.07 4.72 -5.17
N GLU A 364 -22.67 4.56 -6.34
CA GLU A 364 -23.79 3.65 -6.57
C GLU A 364 -23.38 2.20 -6.45
N LYS A 365 -22.24 1.81 -7.02
CA LYS A 365 -21.69 0.45 -6.91
C LYS A 365 -21.41 0.08 -5.45
N ILE A 366 -20.83 0.98 -4.68
CA ILE A 366 -20.62 0.76 -3.23
C ILE A 366 -21.98 0.59 -2.52
N ARG A 367 -22.96 1.46 -2.77
CA ARG A 367 -24.30 1.32 -2.18
C ARG A 367 -24.92 -0.05 -2.49
N ARG A 368 -24.84 -0.49 -3.75
CA ARG A 368 -25.35 -1.79 -4.20
C ARG A 368 -24.66 -2.94 -3.48
N CYS A 369 -23.34 -2.91 -3.38
CA CYS A 369 -22.58 -3.92 -2.66
C CYS A 369 -22.96 -4.04 -1.17
N TYR A 370 -23.26 -2.91 -0.51
CA TYR A 370 -23.63 -2.91 0.91
C TYR A 370 -25.12 -3.22 1.13
N ALA A 371 -25.99 -2.91 0.19
CA ALA A 371 -27.41 -3.28 0.26
C ALA A 371 -27.62 -4.80 0.14
N GLU A 372 -26.81 -5.45 -0.70
CA GLU A 372 -26.84 -6.89 -0.95
C GLU A 372 -25.81 -7.65 -0.12
N ASN A 373 -25.43 -7.10 1.04
CA ASN A 373 -24.45 -7.75 1.90
C ASN A 373 -25.15 -8.75 2.84
N ASP A 374 -24.98 -10.03 2.55
CA ASP A 374 -25.40 -11.12 3.45
C ASP A 374 -24.28 -11.40 4.46
N CYS A 375 -24.56 -11.15 5.73
CA CYS A 375 -23.63 -11.38 6.85
C CYS A 375 -23.65 -12.82 7.37
N SER A 376 -24.24 -13.76 6.66
CA SER A 376 -24.28 -15.17 7.01
C SER A 376 -22.92 -15.86 6.89
N ASN A 377 -22.81 -17.08 7.41
CA ASN A 377 -21.59 -17.88 7.28
C ASN A 377 -21.27 -18.19 5.82
N THR A 378 -19.98 -18.22 5.52
CA THR A 378 -19.46 -18.65 4.22
C THR A 378 -19.60 -20.16 4.07
N ASP A 379 -20.18 -20.60 2.94
CA ASP A 379 -20.38 -22.02 2.62
C ASP A 379 -19.79 -22.35 1.26
N MET A 380 -18.58 -22.93 1.26
CA MET A 380 -17.87 -23.29 0.04
C MET A 380 -18.59 -24.38 -0.77
N PRO A 381 -19.11 -25.48 -0.18
CA PRO A 381 -19.93 -26.45 -0.86
C PRO A 381 -21.16 -25.85 -1.55
N TYR A 382 -21.84 -24.89 -0.91
CA TYR A 382 -23.00 -24.24 -1.48
C TYR A 382 -22.62 -23.30 -2.63
N LEU A 383 -21.59 -22.50 -2.47
CA LEU A 383 -21.02 -21.68 -3.52
C LEU A 383 -20.63 -22.52 -4.74
N TRP A 384 -19.98 -23.66 -4.52
CA TRP A 384 -19.59 -24.57 -5.61
C TRP A 384 -20.78 -25.21 -6.33
N ARG A 385 -21.82 -25.54 -5.59
CA ARG A 385 -23.10 -26.06 -6.19
C ARG A 385 -23.78 -24.97 -7.01
N TYR A 386 -23.86 -23.75 -6.47
CA TYR A 386 -24.43 -22.58 -7.16
C TYR A 386 -23.64 -22.30 -8.44
N TYR A 387 -22.33 -22.24 -8.35
CA TYR A 387 -21.46 -22.06 -9.51
C TYR A 387 -21.69 -23.14 -10.57
N ASN A 388 -21.66 -24.41 -10.20
CA ASN A 388 -21.88 -25.53 -11.14
C ASN A 388 -23.29 -25.53 -11.74
N SER A 389 -24.30 -25.04 -11.03
CA SER A 389 -25.69 -24.99 -11.55
C SER A 389 -25.87 -23.89 -12.58
N VAL A 390 -25.21 -22.74 -12.37
CA VAL A 390 -25.38 -21.52 -13.18
C VAL A 390 -24.31 -21.40 -14.26
N PHE A 391 -23.08 -21.87 -13.98
CA PHE A 391 -21.90 -21.59 -14.80
C PHE A 391 -21.14 -22.85 -15.23
N ARG A 392 -21.80 -23.93 -15.61
CA ARG A 392 -21.17 -25.21 -16.02
C ARG A 392 -20.05 -25.14 -17.06
N TRP A 393 -19.84 -23.97 -17.68
CA TRP A 393 -18.94 -23.77 -18.81
C TRP A 393 -17.75 -22.82 -18.55
N TRP A 394 -17.57 -22.25 -17.33
CA TRP A 394 -16.63 -21.16 -17.05
C TRP A 394 -15.40 -21.58 -16.21
N LYS A 395 -14.21 -21.02 -16.49
CA LYS A 395 -12.93 -21.61 -16.08
C LYS A 395 -12.21 -20.96 -14.89
N ARG A 396 -12.55 -19.77 -14.38
CA ARG A 396 -11.79 -19.11 -13.30
C ARG A 396 -12.69 -18.41 -12.27
N ILE A 397 -12.36 -18.60 -10.98
CA ILE A 397 -12.97 -17.90 -9.84
C ILE A 397 -11.86 -17.26 -9.02
N ILE A 398 -12.02 -15.99 -8.63
CA ILE A 398 -11.22 -15.29 -7.61
C ILE A 398 -12.07 -15.16 -6.35
N ILE A 399 -11.65 -15.79 -5.26
CA ILE A 399 -12.32 -15.68 -3.96
C ILE A 399 -11.56 -14.64 -3.13
N LEU A 400 -12.25 -13.57 -2.79
CA LEU A 400 -11.75 -12.50 -1.92
C LEU A 400 -12.16 -12.80 -0.48
N GLN A 401 -11.43 -13.69 0.17
CA GLN A 401 -11.64 -14.12 1.56
C GLN A 401 -10.49 -13.60 2.44
N LYS A 402 -10.78 -13.39 3.72
CA LYS A 402 -9.77 -13.07 4.73
C LYS A 402 -8.97 -14.33 5.06
N HIS A 403 -7.65 -14.22 5.04
CA HIS A 403 -6.70 -15.19 5.59
C HIS A 403 -5.91 -14.55 6.74
#